data_784d9a543bd08ac2cd09459c75a1c0b8
#
_entry.id   784d9a543bd08ac2cd09459c75a1c0b8
#
_cell.length_a   1.000
_cell.length_b   1.000
_cell.length_c   1.000
_cell.angle_alpha   90.00
_cell.angle_beta   90.00
_cell.angle_gamma   90.00
#
_symmetry.space_group_name_H-M   'P 1'
#
loop_
_entity.id
_entity.type
_entity.pdbx_description
1 polymer ?
#
loop_
_entity_poly.entity_id
_entity_poly.type
_entity_poly.pdbx_seq_one_letter_code
_entity_poly.pdbx_strand_id
1 'polypeptide(L)'
;MYDRQTMVSSKVYLKDEPADKSFEDLSNPESSRYSYNLWIYVVSLGADQKIFEIDNGSGKYQFKLEVTTSGDLNYYLNTTKYIISSNFPLQKWVCVSVSVDNNVVDTYLDGKLVKSQKMEGTPYTPLKTSKIVFGTGDIYLAEFERLANPIDPQTAWDRYMAGNGGSYISNAFAAYGANLILTKDQVDMKKFSLF
;
A
#
# COMPACT_ATOMS: atom_id res chain seq x y z
N MET A 1 -0.06 -0.84 21.56
CA MET A 1 0.61 0.03 20.57
C MET A 1 1.12 -0.90 19.49
N TYR A 2 0.66 -0.75 18.24
CA TYR A 2 1.12 -1.60 17.14
C TYR A 2 2.56 -1.21 16.79
N ASP A 3 3.46 -2.20 16.73
CA ASP A 3 4.83 -1.99 16.30
C ASP A 3 4.83 -1.77 14.78
N ARG A 4 4.89 -0.49 14.41
CA ARG A 4 4.76 0.01 13.04
C ARG A 4 6.12 0.35 12.48
N GLN A 5 6.43 -0.15 11.31
CA GLN A 5 7.65 0.16 10.58
C GLN A 5 7.33 0.73 9.21
N THR A 6 7.73 1.97 9.01
CA THR A 6 7.56 2.66 7.73
C THR A 6 8.69 2.24 6.79
N MET A 7 8.32 1.64 5.65
CA MET A 7 9.24 1.22 4.59
C MET A 7 9.48 2.34 3.57
N VAL A 8 8.42 3.08 3.25
CA VAL A 8 8.44 4.22 2.35
C VAL A 8 7.50 5.27 2.91
N SER A 9 8.04 6.42 3.34
CA SER A 9 7.27 7.53 3.91
C SER A 9 6.89 8.59 2.88
N SER A 10 7.61 8.66 1.77
CA SER A 10 7.37 9.61 0.68
C SER A 10 6.88 8.89 -0.57
N LYS A 11 6.31 9.65 -1.50
CA LYS A 11 5.94 9.12 -2.80
C LYS A 11 7.18 8.70 -3.59
N VAL A 12 7.20 7.47 -4.09
CA VAL A 12 8.23 6.93 -4.98
C VAL A 12 7.60 6.39 -6.25
N TYR A 13 8.31 6.50 -7.36
CA TYR A 13 7.94 5.89 -8.62
C TYR A 13 8.71 4.58 -8.79
N LEU A 14 8.03 3.47 -9.04
CA LEU A 14 8.69 2.18 -9.05
C LEU A 14 9.68 2.01 -10.21
N LYS A 15 9.50 2.74 -11.32
CA LYS A 15 10.49 2.76 -12.40
C LYS A 15 11.82 3.41 -12.03
N ASP A 16 11.86 4.19 -10.95
CA ASP A 16 13.11 4.76 -10.40
C ASP A 16 13.87 3.74 -9.53
N GLU A 17 13.41 2.48 -9.50
CA GLU A 17 14.05 1.34 -8.82
C GLU A 17 14.42 1.64 -7.37
N PRO A 18 13.42 1.90 -6.50
CA PRO A 18 13.70 2.17 -5.09
C PRO A 18 14.42 1.00 -4.44
N ALA A 19 15.38 1.31 -3.54
CA ALA A 19 16.21 0.31 -2.91
C ALA A 19 15.40 -0.70 -2.07
N ASP A 20 15.79 -1.96 -2.15
CA ASP A 20 15.24 -3.05 -1.34
C ASP A 20 15.30 -2.73 0.16
N LYS A 21 14.39 -3.34 0.92
CA LYS A 21 14.34 -3.21 2.39
C LYS A 21 14.63 -4.55 3.06
N SER A 22 15.62 -4.58 3.95
CA SER A 22 15.96 -5.77 4.72
C SER A 22 14.91 -6.07 5.79
N PHE A 23 14.70 -7.36 6.10
CA PHE A 23 13.92 -7.83 7.24
C PHE A 23 14.71 -7.90 8.54
N GLU A 24 16.04 -7.76 8.50
CA GLU A 24 16.91 -7.93 9.68
C GLU A 24 16.56 -6.98 10.82
N ASP A 25 16.15 -5.75 10.47
CA ASP A 25 15.81 -4.69 11.43
C ASP A 25 14.31 -4.62 11.76
N LEU A 26 13.51 -5.56 11.27
CA LEU A 26 12.08 -5.57 11.49
C LEU A 26 11.71 -6.25 12.82
N SER A 27 10.68 -5.72 13.48
CA SER A 27 10.06 -6.40 14.61
C SER A 27 9.32 -7.64 14.16
N ASN A 28 9.57 -8.76 14.84
CA ASN A 28 8.94 -10.06 14.55
C ASN A 28 8.94 -10.42 13.06
N PRO A 29 10.12 -10.41 12.39
CA PRO A 29 10.18 -10.62 10.95
C PRO A 29 9.66 -11.99 10.53
N GLU A 30 9.83 -13.01 11.37
CA GLU A 30 9.44 -14.41 11.12
C GLU A 30 8.04 -14.77 11.64
N SER A 31 7.23 -13.77 11.95
CA SER A 31 5.85 -14.00 12.41
C SER A 31 4.93 -14.43 11.27
N SER A 32 3.99 -15.33 11.57
CA SER A 32 2.83 -15.63 10.70
C SER A 32 1.68 -14.61 10.89
N ARG A 33 1.91 -13.57 11.70
CA ARG A 33 0.94 -12.53 12.02
C ARG A 33 1.55 -11.17 11.73
N TYR A 34 1.09 -10.53 10.66
CA TYR A 34 1.60 -9.23 10.19
C TYR A 34 0.59 -8.56 9.25
N SER A 35 0.85 -7.31 8.94
CA SER A 35 0.10 -6.62 7.90
C SER A 35 0.97 -5.66 7.10
N TYR A 36 0.56 -5.40 5.88
CA TYR A 36 1.10 -4.39 4.99
C TYR A 36 0.02 -3.37 4.71
N ASN A 37 0.38 -2.09 4.75
CA ASN A 37 -0.46 -0.99 4.32
C ASN A 37 0.32 -0.11 3.35
N LEU A 38 -0.29 0.25 2.24
CA LEU A 38 0.37 1.06 1.21
C LEU A 38 -0.67 1.82 0.37
N TRP A 39 -0.25 2.96 -0.16
CA TRP A 39 -1.00 3.65 -1.19
C TRP A 39 -0.36 3.40 -2.54
N ILE A 40 -1.15 3.06 -3.52
CA ILE A 40 -0.70 2.82 -4.90
C ILE A 40 -1.51 3.64 -5.90
N TYR A 41 -0.81 4.09 -6.93
CA TYR A 41 -1.40 4.77 -8.08
C TYR A 41 -0.86 4.10 -9.34
N VAL A 42 -1.68 3.33 -10.02
CA VAL A 42 -1.33 2.64 -11.25
C VAL A 42 -1.56 3.58 -12.42
N VAL A 43 -0.50 3.91 -13.16
CA VAL A 43 -0.56 4.83 -14.30
C VAL A 43 -1.13 4.13 -15.52
N SER A 44 -0.59 2.95 -15.83
CA SER A 44 -0.99 2.17 -17.02
C SER A 44 -0.81 0.66 -16.79
N LEU A 45 -1.50 -0.14 -17.59
CA LEU A 45 -1.41 -1.61 -17.61
C LEU A 45 -0.74 -2.06 -18.90
N GLY A 46 0.59 -2.02 -18.96
CA GLY A 46 1.36 -2.49 -20.12
C GLY A 46 1.82 -3.95 -20.03
N ALA A 47 1.99 -4.45 -18.83
CA ALA A 47 2.40 -5.81 -18.49
C ALA A 47 1.91 -6.15 -17.08
N ASP A 48 2.07 -7.38 -16.61
CA ASP A 48 1.86 -7.70 -15.21
C ASP A 48 2.92 -6.97 -14.38
N GLN A 49 2.47 -6.17 -13.41
CA GLN A 49 3.32 -5.24 -12.68
C GLN A 49 3.38 -5.63 -11.21
N LYS A 50 4.53 -6.16 -10.81
CA LYS A 50 4.84 -6.36 -9.40
C LYS A 50 4.87 -5.00 -8.69
N ILE A 51 4.20 -4.90 -7.56
CA ILE A 51 4.28 -3.75 -6.65
C ILE A 51 5.43 -3.98 -5.70
N PHE A 52 5.38 -5.10 -4.97
CA PHE A 52 6.50 -5.60 -4.17
C PHE A 52 6.39 -7.11 -3.96
N GLU A 53 7.49 -7.71 -3.57
CA GLU A 53 7.53 -9.10 -3.12
C GLU A 53 8.47 -9.25 -1.93
N ILE A 54 8.28 -10.32 -1.19
CA ILE A 54 9.22 -10.75 -0.15
C ILE A 54 10.05 -11.89 -0.72
N ASP A 55 11.29 -11.58 -1.03
CA ASP A 55 12.28 -12.54 -1.50
C ASP A 55 13.09 -13.09 -0.32
N ASN A 56 13.22 -14.41 -0.27
CA ASN A 56 14.03 -15.12 0.75
C ASN A 56 15.41 -15.52 0.24
N GLY A 57 15.84 -15.02 -0.90
CA GLY A 57 17.11 -15.33 -1.52
C GLY A 57 17.16 -16.70 -2.23
N SER A 58 16.05 -17.46 -2.27
CA SER A 58 15.97 -18.75 -2.97
C SER A 58 15.40 -18.64 -4.40
N GLY A 59 15.16 -17.42 -4.87
CA GLY A 59 14.46 -17.14 -6.13
C GLY A 59 12.96 -17.46 -6.10
N LYS A 60 12.42 -17.69 -4.90
CA LYS A 60 10.99 -17.88 -4.67
C LYS A 60 10.48 -16.77 -3.77
N TYR A 61 9.50 -16.04 -4.24
CA TYR A 61 8.83 -15.06 -3.39
C TYR A 61 7.93 -15.78 -2.37
N GLN A 62 7.91 -15.28 -1.18
CA GLN A 62 7.06 -15.77 -0.11
C GLN A 62 5.71 -15.05 -0.09
N PHE A 63 5.73 -13.77 -0.38
CA PHE A 63 4.57 -12.91 -0.61
C PHE A 63 4.85 -12.06 -1.83
N LYS A 64 3.86 -11.85 -2.68
CA LYS A 64 3.95 -10.89 -3.80
C LYS A 64 2.62 -10.19 -3.96
N LEU A 65 2.65 -8.90 -4.18
CA LEU A 65 1.51 -8.07 -4.58
C LEU A 65 1.74 -7.57 -6.01
N GLU A 66 0.77 -7.76 -6.89
CA GLU A 66 0.87 -7.33 -8.28
C GLU A 66 -0.47 -6.86 -8.85
N VAL A 67 -0.39 -6.02 -9.88
CA VAL A 67 -1.51 -5.69 -10.78
C VAL A 67 -1.25 -6.34 -12.13
N THR A 68 -2.23 -7.11 -12.63
CA THR A 68 -2.11 -7.80 -13.92
C THR A 68 -2.48 -6.90 -15.10
N THR A 69 -2.17 -7.36 -16.31
CA THR A 69 -2.61 -6.71 -17.57
C THR A 69 -4.12 -6.64 -17.72
N SER A 70 -4.88 -7.57 -17.09
CA SER A 70 -6.34 -7.53 -17.03
C SER A 70 -6.90 -6.53 -16.02
N GLY A 71 -6.03 -5.89 -15.22
CA GLY A 71 -6.44 -4.97 -14.17
C GLY A 71 -6.86 -5.66 -12.88
N ASP A 72 -6.47 -6.91 -12.64
CA ASP A 72 -6.71 -7.58 -11.38
C ASP A 72 -5.61 -7.23 -10.38
N LEU A 73 -5.98 -6.83 -9.17
CA LEU A 73 -5.06 -6.75 -8.04
C LEU A 73 -5.01 -8.11 -7.35
N ASN A 74 -3.83 -8.71 -7.32
CA ASN A 74 -3.59 -10.03 -6.75
C ASN A 74 -2.53 -10.00 -5.67
N TYR A 75 -2.65 -10.88 -4.68
CA TYR A 75 -1.52 -11.29 -3.87
C TYR A 75 -1.23 -12.77 -4.07
N TYR A 76 0.02 -13.13 -3.84
CA TYR A 76 0.48 -14.51 -3.84
C TYR A 76 1.09 -14.84 -2.49
N LEU A 77 0.80 -16.04 -2.03
CA LEU A 77 1.49 -16.64 -0.89
C LEU A 77 2.16 -17.91 -1.41
N ASN A 78 3.47 -17.93 -1.38
CA ASN A 78 4.26 -18.89 -2.12
C ASN A 78 3.86 -18.87 -3.61
N THR A 79 3.34 -19.98 -4.12
CA THR A 79 2.91 -20.09 -5.53
C THR A 79 1.40 -19.92 -5.71
N THR A 80 0.64 -19.80 -4.63
CA THR A 80 -0.84 -19.72 -4.72
C THR A 80 -1.28 -18.28 -4.92
N LYS A 81 -2.04 -18.06 -6.00
CA LYS A 81 -2.61 -16.77 -6.37
C LYS A 81 -3.96 -16.55 -5.70
N TYR A 82 -4.16 -15.35 -5.17
CA TYR A 82 -5.43 -14.90 -4.62
C TYR A 82 -5.81 -13.55 -5.24
N ILE A 83 -7.02 -13.45 -5.78
CA ILE A 83 -7.53 -12.20 -6.35
C ILE A 83 -8.15 -11.37 -5.24
N ILE A 84 -7.65 -10.14 -5.06
CA ILE A 84 -8.23 -9.14 -4.15
C ILE A 84 -9.41 -8.46 -4.83
N SER A 85 -9.18 -7.93 -6.03
CA SER A 85 -10.17 -7.18 -6.81
C SER A 85 -9.91 -7.35 -8.28
N SER A 86 -10.98 -7.50 -9.06
CA SER A 86 -10.95 -7.34 -10.52
C SER A 86 -11.25 -5.89 -10.87
N ASN A 87 -10.74 -5.40 -12.00
CA ASN A 87 -10.89 -4.02 -12.45
C ASN A 87 -10.35 -3.00 -11.42
N PHE A 88 -9.10 -3.21 -10.97
CA PHE A 88 -8.43 -2.25 -10.10
C PHE A 88 -8.34 -0.86 -10.79
N PRO A 89 -8.71 0.23 -10.11
CA PRO A 89 -8.80 1.54 -10.74
C PRO A 89 -7.43 2.05 -11.18
N LEU A 90 -7.37 2.62 -12.38
CA LEU A 90 -6.20 3.31 -12.91
C LEU A 90 -6.26 4.80 -12.60
N GLN A 91 -5.08 5.43 -12.57
CA GLN A 91 -4.92 6.88 -12.42
C GLN A 91 -5.67 7.44 -11.20
N LYS A 92 -5.73 6.63 -10.16
CA LYS A 92 -6.32 6.98 -8.87
C LYS A 92 -5.49 6.39 -7.73
N TRP A 93 -5.28 7.15 -6.67
CA TRP A 93 -4.69 6.63 -5.44
C TRP A 93 -5.68 5.69 -4.74
N VAL A 94 -5.21 4.52 -4.39
CA VAL A 94 -5.96 3.51 -3.64
C VAL A 94 -5.13 3.06 -2.45
N CYS A 95 -5.75 3.08 -1.28
CA CYS A 95 -5.17 2.49 -0.08
C CYS A 95 -5.41 0.98 -0.09
N VAL A 96 -4.35 0.21 -0.07
CA VAL A 96 -4.39 -1.25 -0.02
C VAL A 96 -3.83 -1.71 1.32
N SER A 97 -4.59 -2.51 2.05
CA SER A 97 -4.09 -3.17 3.25
C SER A 97 -4.27 -4.68 3.13
N VAL A 98 -3.23 -5.42 3.50
CA VAL A 98 -3.26 -6.88 3.56
C VAL A 98 -2.88 -7.28 4.97
N SER A 99 -3.80 -7.94 5.67
CA SER A 99 -3.66 -8.39 7.06
C SER A 99 -3.61 -9.91 7.09
N VAL A 100 -2.49 -10.45 7.58
CA VAL A 100 -2.26 -11.89 7.70
C VAL A 100 -2.33 -12.29 9.16
N ASP A 101 -3.28 -13.13 9.51
CA ASP A 101 -3.40 -13.74 10.84
C ASP A 101 -3.35 -15.26 10.71
N ASN A 102 -2.13 -15.80 10.84
CA ASN A 102 -1.84 -17.21 10.60
C ASN A 102 -2.31 -17.65 9.19
N ASN A 103 -3.40 -18.40 9.10
CA ASN A 103 -3.94 -18.90 7.83
C ASN A 103 -5.18 -18.14 7.34
N VAL A 104 -5.46 -16.96 7.90
CA VAL A 104 -6.51 -16.07 7.42
C VAL A 104 -5.86 -14.80 6.86
N VAL A 105 -6.29 -14.37 5.69
CA VAL A 105 -5.86 -13.13 5.07
C VAL A 105 -7.07 -12.25 4.80
N ASP A 106 -7.07 -11.10 5.43
CA ASP A 106 -8.05 -10.04 5.19
C ASP A 106 -7.42 -8.97 4.31
N THR A 107 -8.14 -8.54 3.29
CA THR A 107 -7.70 -7.49 2.38
C THR A 107 -8.69 -6.35 2.36
N TYR A 108 -8.15 -5.14 2.43
CA TYR A 108 -8.93 -3.90 2.48
C TYR A 108 -8.52 -3.00 1.31
N LEU A 109 -9.51 -2.37 0.69
CA LEU A 109 -9.33 -1.29 -0.27
C LEU A 109 -10.03 -0.04 0.24
N ASP A 110 -9.32 1.08 0.25
CA ASP A 110 -9.81 2.36 0.78
C ASP A 110 -10.48 2.20 2.15
N GLY A 111 -9.82 1.44 3.04
CA GLY A 111 -10.26 1.17 4.42
C GLY A 111 -11.42 0.17 4.57
N LYS A 112 -11.95 -0.39 3.48
CA LYS A 112 -13.09 -1.32 3.50
C LYS A 112 -12.63 -2.75 3.24
N LEU A 113 -13.09 -3.69 4.06
CA LEU A 113 -12.84 -5.12 3.85
C LEU A 113 -13.49 -5.55 2.53
N VAL A 114 -12.66 -6.00 1.58
CA VAL A 114 -13.11 -6.47 0.27
C VAL A 114 -13.07 -8.00 0.17
N LYS A 115 -12.19 -8.64 0.93
CA LYS A 115 -12.07 -10.09 0.96
C LYS A 115 -11.47 -10.58 2.27
N SER A 116 -12.00 -11.70 2.77
CA SER A 116 -11.42 -12.52 3.82
C SER A 116 -11.23 -13.92 3.27
N GLN A 117 -10.01 -14.41 3.29
CA GLN A 117 -9.63 -15.68 2.68
C GLN A 117 -8.93 -16.58 3.68
N LYS A 118 -9.49 -17.74 3.93
CA LYS A 118 -8.77 -18.81 4.65
C LYS A 118 -7.85 -19.52 3.68
N MET A 119 -6.58 -19.62 4.06
CA MET A 119 -5.57 -20.37 3.33
C MET A 119 -5.55 -21.81 3.80
N GLU A 120 -5.21 -22.72 2.88
CA GLU A 120 -4.97 -24.12 3.20
C GLU A 120 -3.47 -24.35 3.52
N GLY A 121 -3.19 -25.25 4.43
CA GLY A 121 -1.84 -25.67 4.78
C GLY A 121 -1.20 -24.86 5.91
N THR A 122 0.14 -24.91 5.96
CA THR A 122 0.94 -24.27 7.00
C THR A 122 0.94 -22.75 6.82
N PRO A 123 0.75 -21.98 7.90
CA PRO A 123 0.86 -20.55 7.85
C PRO A 123 2.20 -20.11 7.26
N TYR A 124 2.12 -19.10 6.43
CA TYR A 124 3.30 -18.51 5.84
C TYR A 124 4.08 -17.68 6.85
N THR A 125 5.38 -17.94 6.98
CA THR A 125 6.30 -17.15 7.80
C THR A 125 7.46 -16.65 6.96
N PRO A 126 7.67 -15.31 6.87
CA PRO A 126 8.88 -14.78 6.26
C PRO A 126 10.13 -15.21 7.01
N LEU A 127 11.27 -15.25 6.36
CA LEU A 127 12.57 -15.45 7.01
C LEU A 127 13.15 -14.09 7.44
N LYS A 128 13.94 -14.09 8.51
CA LYS A 128 14.66 -12.90 8.96
C LYS A 128 15.60 -12.34 7.87
N THR A 129 16.15 -13.21 7.04
CA THR A 129 17.04 -12.86 5.92
C THR A 129 16.30 -12.40 4.67
N SER A 130 14.97 -12.39 4.69
CA SER A 130 14.16 -11.93 3.56
C SER A 130 14.35 -10.44 3.28
N LYS A 131 14.01 -10.04 2.06
CA LYS A 131 13.99 -8.64 1.63
C LYS A 131 12.66 -8.30 1.01
N ILE A 132 12.22 -7.06 1.18
CA ILE A 132 11.19 -6.48 0.36
C ILE A 132 11.84 -5.97 -0.91
N VAL A 133 11.48 -6.55 -2.05
CA VAL A 133 11.95 -6.18 -3.38
C VAL A 133 10.82 -5.48 -4.10
N PHE A 134 11.04 -4.24 -4.51
CA PHE A 134 10.04 -3.47 -5.25
C PHE A 134 9.99 -3.90 -6.71
N GLY A 135 8.85 -3.64 -7.35
CA GLY A 135 8.71 -3.80 -8.79
C GLY A 135 9.28 -2.59 -9.55
N THR A 136 9.24 -2.70 -10.87
CA THR A 136 9.68 -1.65 -11.81
C THR A 136 8.53 -1.18 -12.71
N GLY A 137 7.29 -1.42 -12.27
CA GLY A 137 6.08 -1.09 -13.01
C GLY A 137 5.76 0.41 -13.09
N ASP A 138 4.78 0.73 -13.91
CA ASP A 138 4.26 2.10 -14.08
C ASP A 138 3.32 2.48 -12.92
N ILE A 139 3.88 2.47 -11.70
CA ILE A 139 3.16 2.61 -10.44
C ILE A 139 3.89 3.59 -9.53
N TYR A 140 3.14 4.51 -8.92
CA TYR A 140 3.60 5.26 -7.76
C TYR A 140 3.17 4.55 -6.48
N LEU A 141 4.06 4.54 -5.50
CA LEU A 141 3.89 3.96 -4.17
C LEU A 141 4.08 5.06 -3.11
N ALA A 142 3.27 5.07 -2.07
CA ALA A 142 3.41 5.99 -0.94
C ALA A 142 2.96 5.33 0.37
N GLU A 143 3.45 5.85 1.50
CA GLU A 143 3.07 5.42 2.86
C GLU A 143 3.09 3.89 3.01
N PHE A 144 4.15 3.24 2.51
CA PHE A 144 4.30 1.80 2.66
C PHE A 144 4.78 1.45 4.06
N GLU A 145 3.97 0.70 4.77
CA GLU A 145 4.21 0.30 6.15
C GLU A 145 4.04 -1.21 6.32
N ARG A 146 4.84 -1.77 7.23
CA ARG A 146 4.61 -3.08 7.82
C ARG A 146 4.27 -2.93 9.29
N LEU A 147 3.28 -3.66 9.75
CA LEU A 147 2.95 -3.83 11.16
C LEU A 147 3.26 -5.27 11.56
N ALA A 148 3.84 -5.45 12.76
CA ALA A 148 4.17 -6.76 13.32
C ALA A 148 2.94 -7.55 13.83
N ASN A 149 1.74 -7.07 13.53
CA ASN A 149 0.46 -7.68 13.89
C ASN A 149 -0.56 -7.53 12.77
N PRO A 150 -1.58 -8.41 12.72
CA PRO A 150 -2.75 -8.19 11.89
C PRO A 150 -3.47 -6.88 12.28
N ILE A 151 -4.20 -6.32 11.34
CA ILE A 151 -5.05 -5.16 11.59
C ILE A 151 -6.53 -5.55 11.54
N ASP A 152 -7.32 -4.81 12.28
CA ASP A 152 -8.78 -4.85 12.26
C ASP A 152 -9.36 -3.82 11.27
N PRO A 153 -10.68 -3.86 10.99
CA PRO A 153 -11.32 -2.93 10.06
C PRO A 153 -11.19 -1.46 10.49
N GLN A 154 -11.16 -1.16 11.80
CA GLN A 154 -10.99 0.19 12.29
C GLN A 154 -9.59 0.70 11.98
N THR A 155 -8.57 -0.10 12.22
CA THR A 155 -7.18 0.25 11.89
C THR A 155 -7.00 0.46 10.39
N ALA A 156 -7.61 -0.38 9.54
CA ALA A 156 -7.58 -0.20 8.09
C ALA A 156 -8.24 1.12 7.66
N TRP A 157 -9.37 1.46 8.28
CA TRP A 157 -10.04 2.73 8.04
C TRP A 157 -9.21 3.93 8.49
N ASP A 158 -8.59 3.87 9.65
CA ASP A 158 -7.73 4.94 10.17
C ASP A 158 -6.51 5.17 9.26
N ARG A 159 -5.94 4.10 8.67
CA ARG A 159 -4.87 4.19 7.68
C ARG A 159 -5.33 4.88 6.40
N TYR A 160 -6.50 4.53 5.90
CA TYR A 160 -7.09 5.21 4.75
C TYR A 160 -7.32 6.69 5.04
N MET A 161 -7.88 7.03 6.20
CA MET A 161 -8.16 8.42 6.60
C MET A 161 -6.89 9.25 6.84
N ALA A 162 -5.77 8.62 7.19
CA ALA A 162 -4.47 9.28 7.31
C ALA A 162 -3.93 9.79 5.95
N GLY A 163 -4.43 9.24 4.84
CA GLY A 163 -4.06 9.65 3.49
C GLY A 163 -2.72 9.11 3.00
N ASN A 164 -2.33 9.55 1.81
CA ASN A 164 -1.14 9.07 1.10
C ASN A 164 0.12 9.96 1.34
N GLY A 165 0.19 10.64 2.47
CA GLY A 165 1.27 11.57 2.80
C GLY A 165 1.14 12.95 2.14
N GLY A 166 0.19 13.14 1.24
CA GLY A 166 -0.21 14.47 0.74
C GLY A 166 -1.19 15.12 1.71
N SER A 167 -1.09 16.45 1.89
CA SER A 167 -2.11 17.16 2.66
C SER A 167 -3.47 16.96 2.00
N TYR A 168 -4.44 16.43 2.75
CA TYR A 168 -5.81 16.21 2.26
C TYR A 168 -6.44 17.50 1.72
N ILE A 169 -6.09 18.62 2.33
CA ILE A 169 -6.53 19.95 1.95
C ILE A 169 -5.85 20.39 0.63
N SER A 170 -4.54 20.19 0.47
CA SER A 170 -3.84 20.59 -0.76
C SER A 170 -4.27 19.76 -1.97
N ASN A 171 -4.55 18.46 -1.79
CA ASN A 171 -5.04 17.61 -2.89
C ASN A 171 -6.46 17.96 -3.32
N ALA A 172 -7.33 18.31 -2.38
CA ALA A 172 -8.69 18.77 -2.70
C ALA A 172 -8.65 20.11 -3.43
N PHE A 173 -7.80 21.06 -2.99
CA PHE A 173 -7.67 22.36 -3.64
C PHE A 173 -6.96 22.28 -5.00
N ALA A 174 -5.95 21.40 -5.16
CA ALA A 174 -5.31 21.18 -6.46
C ALA A 174 -6.28 20.61 -7.52
N ALA A 175 -7.22 19.75 -7.09
CA ALA A 175 -8.23 19.20 -7.99
C ALA A 175 -9.29 20.22 -8.46
N TYR A 176 -9.53 21.26 -7.68
CA TYR A 176 -10.62 22.24 -7.93
C TYR A 176 -10.14 23.67 -8.19
N GLY A 177 -8.84 23.95 -8.17
CA GLY A 177 -8.31 25.28 -8.43
C GLY A 177 -8.85 26.35 -7.47
N ALA A 178 -8.76 26.13 -6.16
CA ALA A 178 -9.34 27.01 -5.15
C ALA A 178 -8.45 28.21 -4.83
N ASN A 179 -9.05 29.39 -4.80
CA ASN A 179 -8.47 30.62 -4.26
C ASN A 179 -9.06 30.92 -2.88
N LEU A 180 -8.23 31.14 -1.89
CA LEU A 180 -8.65 31.61 -0.58
C LEU A 180 -8.64 33.16 -0.56
N ILE A 181 -9.77 33.76 -0.36
CA ILE A 181 -9.92 35.23 -0.22
C ILE A 181 -10.34 35.47 1.22
N LEU A 182 -9.48 36.16 1.99
CA LEU A 182 -9.85 36.63 3.31
C LEU A 182 -10.47 38.02 3.16
N THR A 183 -11.76 38.12 3.47
CA THR A 183 -12.51 39.39 3.47
C THR A 183 -12.83 39.80 4.91
N LYS A 184 -12.67 41.06 5.20
CA LYS A 184 -13.20 41.69 6.40
C LYS A 184 -14.05 42.87 5.99
N ASP A 185 -15.28 42.93 6.48
CA ASP A 185 -16.26 44.01 6.15
C ASP A 185 -16.47 44.20 4.63
N GLN A 186 -16.51 43.07 3.89
CA GLN A 186 -16.63 43.00 2.42
C GLN A 186 -15.43 43.57 1.64
N VAL A 187 -14.32 43.83 2.31
CA VAL A 187 -13.08 44.28 1.67
C VAL A 187 -12.08 43.13 1.65
N ASP A 188 -11.51 42.80 0.47
CA ASP A 188 -10.51 41.78 0.30
C ASP A 188 -9.23 42.21 1.04
N MET A 189 -8.91 41.51 2.14
CA MET A 189 -7.69 41.79 2.94
C MET A 189 -6.44 41.12 2.38
N LYS A 190 -6.57 39.90 1.85
CA LYS A 190 -5.47 39.16 1.19
C LYS A 190 -6.03 38.11 0.22
N LYS A 191 -5.42 38.03 -0.96
CA LYS A 191 -5.59 36.95 -1.92
C LYS A 191 -4.40 36.01 -1.80
N PHE A 192 -4.66 34.72 -1.61
CA PHE A 192 -3.65 33.67 -1.71
C PHE A 192 -4.02 32.80 -2.90
N SER A 193 -3.17 32.78 -3.92
CA SER A 193 -3.20 31.72 -4.92
C SER A 193 -2.51 30.52 -4.31
N LEU A 194 -3.20 29.38 -4.27
CA LEU A 194 -2.66 28.15 -3.72
C LEU A 194 -1.87 27.33 -4.75
N PHE A 195 -1.78 27.84 -6.01
CA PHE A 195 -0.99 27.27 -7.12
C PHE A 195 -0.55 28.37 -8.07
#